data_1f2eef03989fd987b9b84796c6bf03d8
#
_entry.id   1f2eef03989fd987b9b84796c6bf03d8
#
_cell.length_a   1.000
_cell.length_b   1.000
_cell.length_c   1.000
_cell.angle_alpha   90.00
_cell.angle_beta   90.00
_cell.angle_gamma   90.00
#
_symmetry.space_group_name_H-M   'P 1'
#
loop_
_entity.id
_entity.type
_entity.pdbx_description
1 polymer ?
#
loop_
_entity_poly.entity_id
_entity_poly.type
_entity_poly.pdbx_seq_one_letter_code
_entity_poly.pdbx_strand_id
1 'polypeptide(L)'
;DDVESRGLGDVYKRQASNAIIIGFQVRPSLQARRNAEKEGVEIRLYSIIYDAIEEVKSAMEGMLSPEIKEEITAYVEVQQVFKITKVGTVAGCMVKEGKIKRTNKIRLIRDGIVIYAGELGSLKRFKDDAKEVVAGLDCGLNITNFNDIQVGDMIEAYEETEIKKTL
;
A
#
# COMPACT_ATOMS: atom_id res chain seq x y z
N ASP A 1 -14.72 31.01 31.77
CA ASP A 1 -15.49 31.10 30.56
C ASP A 1 -16.00 29.72 30.15
N ASP A 2 -17.21 29.66 29.62
CA ASP A 2 -17.86 28.42 29.23
C ASP A 2 -17.09 27.66 28.16
N VAL A 3 -16.36 28.34 27.29
CA VAL A 3 -15.57 27.72 26.21
C VAL A 3 -14.41 26.93 26.80
N GLU A 4 -13.72 27.44 27.77
CA GLU A 4 -12.63 26.73 28.44
C GLU A 4 -13.14 25.54 29.24
N SER A 5 -14.27 25.71 29.95
CA SER A 5 -14.89 24.62 30.68
C SER A 5 -15.35 23.50 29.76
N ARG A 6 -15.91 23.85 28.61
CA ARG A 6 -16.31 22.87 27.61
C ARG A 6 -15.08 22.13 27.03
N GLY A 7 -14.00 22.84 26.77
CA GLY A 7 -12.76 22.23 26.30
C GLY A 7 -12.25 21.17 27.26
N LEU A 8 -12.23 21.45 28.54
CA LEU A 8 -11.83 20.49 29.54
C LEU A 8 -12.78 19.31 29.68
N GLY A 9 -14.10 19.54 29.62
CA GLY A 9 -15.10 18.48 29.64
C GLY A 9 -15.00 17.58 28.40
N ASP A 10 -14.79 18.17 27.23
CA ASP A 10 -14.59 17.43 25.99
C ASP A 10 -13.33 16.57 26.03
N VAL A 11 -12.26 17.03 26.67
CA VAL A 11 -11.04 16.27 26.87
C VAL A 11 -11.32 14.99 27.63
N TYR A 12 -12.08 15.05 28.72
CA TYR A 12 -12.46 13.87 29.47
C TYR A 12 -13.20 12.83 28.60
N LYS A 13 -14.07 13.26 27.75
CA LYS A 13 -14.82 12.37 26.84
C LYS A 13 -13.95 11.80 25.72
N ARG A 14 -12.93 12.52 25.30
CA ARG A 14 -12.04 12.14 24.20
C ARG A 14 -10.81 11.36 24.61
N GLN A 15 -10.57 11.18 25.89
CA GLN A 15 -9.38 10.50 26.41
C GLN A 15 -9.17 9.10 25.83
N ALA A 16 -10.26 8.38 25.59
CA ALA A 16 -10.21 7.06 24.96
C ALA A 16 -9.87 7.12 23.45
N SER A 17 -9.83 8.28 22.85
CA SER A 17 -9.66 8.49 21.40
C SER A 17 -8.28 9.04 21.03
N ASN A 18 -7.29 8.99 21.91
CA ASN A 18 -5.96 9.57 21.67
C ASN A 18 -5.98 11.04 21.29
N ALA A 19 -6.79 11.83 21.95
CA ALA A 19 -6.94 13.25 21.67
C ALA A 19 -5.68 14.05 22.05
N ILE A 20 -5.44 15.13 21.32
CA ILE A 20 -4.41 16.12 21.60
C ILE A 20 -5.07 17.43 21.96
N ILE A 21 -4.65 18.06 23.06
CA ILE A 21 -5.13 19.38 23.45
C ILE A 21 -4.15 20.44 22.98
N ILE A 22 -4.68 21.47 22.32
CA ILE A 22 -3.87 22.59 21.83
C ILE A 22 -4.29 23.86 22.56
N GLY A 23 -3.34 24.47 23.28
CA GLY A 23 -3.53 25.74 23.92
C GLY A 23 -2.81 26.84 23.19
N PHE A 24 -3.57 27.84 22.72
CA PHE A 24 -3.02 29.01 22.04
C PHE A 24 -3.06 30.21 22.99
N GLN A 25 -1.89 30.73 23.38
CA GLN A 25 -1.72 31.82 24.34
C GLN A 25 -2.41 31.58 25.69
N VAL A 26 -2.64 30.35 26.08
CA VAL A 26 -3.23 29.96 27.36
C VAL A 26 -2.28 29.01 28.12
N ARG A 27 -2.51 28.92 29.41
CA ARG A 27 -1.78 27.96 30.24
C ARG A 27 -2.76 27.07 30.99
N PRO A 28 -2.57 25.75 30.98
CA PRO A 28 -3.45 24.87 31.72
C PRO A 28 -3.25 25.03 33.22
N SER A 29 -4.32 24.79 33.99
CA SER A 29 -4.22 24.70 35.42
C SER A 29 -3.39 23.46 35.82
N LEU A 30 -2.90 23.46 37.07
CA LEU A 30 -2.17 22.32 37.57
C LEU A 30 -3.00 21.02 37.52
N GLN A 31 -4.30 21.15 37.83
CA GLN A 31 -5.21 20.00 37.78
C GLN A 31 -5.42 19.50 36.35
N ALA A 32 -5.53 20.40 35.38
CA ALA A 32 -5.64 20.02 33.97
C ALA A 32 -4.40 19.27 33.48
N ARG A 33 -3.20 19.72 33.87
CA ARG A 33 -1.95 19.02 33.56
C ARG A 33 -1.92 17.63 34.12
N ARG A 34 -2.26 17.48 35.41
CA ARG A 34 -2.30 16.17 36.08
C ARG A 34 -3.30 15.22 35.45
N ASN A 35 -4.47 15.73 35.09
CA ASN A 35 -5.47 14.93 34.41
C ASN A 35 -5.00 14.49 33.03
N ALA A 36 -4.35 15.35 32.28
CA ALA A 36 -3.80 15.05 30.97
C ALA A 36 -2.71 13.95 31.06
N GLU A 37 -1.81 14.06 32.01
CA GLU A 37 -0.80 13.03 32.25
C GLU A 37 -1.40 11.68 32.62
N LYS A 38 -2.38 11.69 33.53
CA LYS A 38 -3.07 10.48 33.97
C LYS A 38 -3.76 9.74 32.83
N GLU A 39 -4.35 10.47 31.92
CA GLU A 39 -5.11 9.90 30.79
C GLU A 39 -4.26 9.77 29.51
N GLY A 40 -2.98 10.10 29.56
CA GLY A 40 -2.10 10.02 28.41
C GLY A 40 -2.40 11.03 27.30
N VAL A 41 -3.03 12.14 27.65
CA VAL A 41 -3.35 13.20 26.67
C VAL A 41 -2.23 14.22 26.63
N GLU A 42 -1.76 14.54 25.46
CA GLU A 42 -0.71 15.53 25.25
C GLU A 42 -1.30 16.94 25.19
N ILE A 43 -0.71 17.86 25.93
CA ILE A 43 -1.06 19.28 25.88
C ILE A 43 0.08 20.03 25.18
N ARG A 44 -0.23 20.68 24.07
CA ARG A 44 0.72 21.51 23.32
C ARG A 44 0.33 22.97 23.45
N LEU A 45 1.32 23.81 23.78
CA LEU A 45 1.12 25.25 24.03
C LEU A 45 1.83 26.05 22.94
N TYR A 46 1.10 26.96 22.32
CA TYR A 46 1.60 27.78 21.20
C TYR A 46 1.32 29.24 21.42
N SER A 47 2.27 30.08 21.02
CA SER A 47 2.13 31.53 20.99
C SER A 47 1.77 32.04 19.60
N ILE A 48 2.17 31.30 18.58
CA ILE A 48 2.00 31.64 17.17
C ILE A 48 1.05 30.64 16.54
N ILE A 49 -0.06 31.10 15.96
CA ILE A 49 -1.08 30.25 15.41
C ILE A 49 -0.62 29.40 14.24
N TYR A 50 0.33 29.86 13.46
CA TYR A 50 0.88 29.09 12.33
C TYR A 50 1.57 27.81 12.81
N ASP A 51 2.31 27.88 13.91
CA ASP A 51 2.98 26.70 14.47
C ASP A 51 1.96 25.68 14.96
N ALA A 52 0.86 26.14 15.58
CA ALA A 52 -0.23 25.28 16.00
C ALA A 52 -0.88 24.56 14.83
N ILE A 53 -1.16 25.26 13.74
CA ILE A 53 -1.77 24.71 12.53
C ILE A 53 -0.86 23.65 11.90
N GLU A 54 0.43 23.93 11.75
CA GLU A 54 1.39 22.99 11.16
C GLU A 54 1.54 21.72 12.01
N GLU A 55 1.58 21.86 13.31
CA GLU A 55 1.66 20.72 14.22
C GLU A 55 0.40 19.84 14.19
N VAL A 56 -0.78 20.45 14.13
CA VAL A 56 -2.05 19.71 13.97
C VAL A 56 -2.07 18.98 12.64
N LYS A 57 -1.68 19.64 11.57
CA LYS A 57 -1.62 19.05 10.25
C LYS A 57 -0.70 17.84 10.21
N SER A 58 0.51 17.95 10.77
CA SER A 58 1.46 16.84 10.85
C SER A 58 0.92 15.67 11.66
N ALA A 59 0.26 15.93 12.78
CA ALA A 59 -0.35 14.90 13.60
C ALA A 59 -1.47 14.17 12.86
N MET A 60 -2.30 14.90 12.13
CA MET A 60 -3.38 14.32 11.34
C MET A 60 -2.85 13.48 10.18
N GLU A 61 -1.84 13.93 9.48
CA GLU A 61 -1.18 13.16 8.41
C GLU A 61 -0.62 11.84 8.93
N GLY A 62 -0.04 11.84 10.13
CA GLY A 62 0.46 10.63 10.77
C GLY A 62 -0.63 9.63 11.14
N MET A 63 -1.87 10.06 11.26
CA MET A 63 -3.03 9.20 11.56
C MET A 63 -3.69 8.62 10.31
N LEU A 64 -3.35 9.09 9.12
CA LEU A 64 -3.91 8.60 7.87
C LEU A 64 -3.29 7.25 7.51
N SER A 65 -4.14 6.31 7.09
CA SER A 65 -3.66 5.04 6.56
C SER A 65 -2.97 5.27 5.22
N PRO A 66 -1.87 4.54 4.93
CA PRO A 66 -1.24 4.63 3.62
C PRO A 66 -2.22 4.24 2.51
N GLU A 67 -2.15 4.91 1.40
CA GLU A 67 -2.87 4.52 0.20
C GLU A 67 -2.01 3.51 -0.58
N ILE A 68 -2.62 2.40 -0.98
CA ILE A 68 -1.96 1.41 -1.83
C ILE A 68 -2.21 1.80 -3.28
N LYS A 69 -1.13 2.08 -4.01
CA LYS A 69 -1.18 2.35 -5.44
C LYS A 69 -0.63 1.15 -6.19
N GLU A 70 -1.40 0.68 -7.17
CA GLU A 70 -0.96 -0.34 -8.11
C GLU A 70 -0.31 0.33 -9.32
N GLU A 71 0.86 -0.14 -9.70
CA GLU A 71 1.56 0.31 -10.89
C GLU A 71 1.84 -0.88 -11.80
N ILE A 72 1.35 -0.81 -13.04
CA ILE A 72 1.57 -1.85 -14.03
C ILE A 72 3.00 -1.76 -14.51
N THR A 73 3.75 -2.84 -14.38
CA THR A 73 5.16 -2.89 -14.77
C THR A 73 5.39 -3.57 -16.11
N ALA A 74 4.53 -4.49 -16.52
CA ALA A 74 4.69 -5.22 -17.77
C ALA A 74 3.38 -5.79 -18.29
N TYR A 75 3.32 -5.96 -19.61
CA TYR A 75 2.34 -6.79 -20.28
C TYR A 75 3.05 -7.93 -21.01
N VAL A 76 2.60 -9.14 -20.78
CA VAL A 76 3.21 -10.36 -21.28
C VAL A 76 2.16 -11.19 -22.01
N GLU A 77 2.46 -11.63 -23.23
CA GLU A 77 1.57 -12.47 -24.04
C GLU A 77 1.98 -13.93 -23.96
N VAL A 78 1.04 -14.81 -23.66
CA VAL A 78 1.27 -16.25 -23.67
C VAL A 78 1.26 -16.78 -25.10
N GLN A 79 2.40 -17.30 -25.54
CA GLN A 79 2.57 -17.83 -26.90
C GLN A 79 2.50 -19.35 -26.94
N GLN A 80 2.96 -20.03 -25.91
CA GLN A 80 2.95 -21.48 -25.81
C GLN A 80 2.62 -21.91 -24.38
N VAL A 81 2.08 -23.11 -24.24
CA VAL A 81 1.74 -23.68 -22.94
C VAL A 81 2.31 -25.09 -22.87
N PHE A 82 3.05 -25.40 -21.80
CA PHE A 82 3.63 -26.71 -21.55
C PHE A 82 3.11 -27.25 -20.23
N LYS A 83 2.70 -28.51 -20.22
CA LYS A 83 2.32 -29.21 -19.00
C LYS A 83 3.49 -30.09 -18.55
N ILE A 84 4.03 -29.77 -17.39
CA ILE A 84 5.17 -30.51 -16.80
C ILE A 84 4.70 -31.19 -15.53
N THR A 85 4.87 -32.51 -15.47
CA THR A 85 4.31 -33.36 -14.41
C THR A 85 4.68 -32.93 -12.98
N LYS A 86 5.87 -32.39 -12.77
CA LYS A 86 6.34 -31.99 -11.43
C LYS A 86 6.11 -30.52 -11.09
N VAL A 87 5.84 -29.69 -12.08
CA VAL A 87 5.78 -28.21 -11.93
C VAL A 87 4.37 -27.68 -12.17
N GLY A 88 3.59 -28.33 -13.00
CA GLY A 88 2.29 -27.88 -13.47
C GLY A 88 2.37 -27.24 -14.85
N THR A 89 1.52 -26.26 -15.12
CA THR A 89 1.49 -25.58 -16.41
C THR A 89 2.53 -24.47 -16.45
N VAL A 90 3.41 -24.53 -17.43
CA VAL A 90 4.41 -23.48 -17.71
C VAL A 90 4.02 -22.77 -18.99
N ALA A 91 3.98 -21.46 -18.96
CA ALA A 91 3.68 -20.63 -20.11
C ALA A 91 4.97 -20.09 -20.75
N GLY A 92 5.13 -20.34 -22.04
CA GLY A 92 6.13 -19.67 -22.87
C GLY A 92 5.56 -18.35 -23.33
N CYS A 93 6.15 -17.25 -22.91
CA CYS A 93 5.60 -15.91 -23.07
C CYS A 93 6.58 -14.95 -23.75
N MET A 94 6.04 -13.90 -24.35
CA MET A 94 6.80 -12.77 -24.85
C MET A 94 6.41 -11.52 -24.07
N VAL A 95 7.39 -10.81 -23.54
CA VAL A 95 7.17 -9.53 -22.88
C VAL A 95 6.92 -8.47 -23.94
N LYS A 96 5.72 -7.90 -23.98
CA LYS A 96 5.32 -6.91 -24.97
C LYS A 96 5.65 -5.49 -24.56
N GLU A 97 5.46 -5.16 -23.28
CA GLU A 97 5.73 -3.83 -22.72
C GLU A 97 6.34 -3.94 -21.33
N GLY A 98 7.19 -2.99 -20.99
CA GLY A 98 7.79 -2.88 -19.67
C GLY A 98 8.77 -3.99 -19.33
N LYS A 99 8.85 -4.37 -18.07
CA LYS A 99 9.62 -5.52 -17.61
C LYS A 99 8.91 -6.26 -16.51
N ILE A 100 8.91 -7.58 -16.60
CA ILE A 100 8.35 -8.45 -15.58
C ILE A 100 9.46 -8.91 -14.63
N LYS A 101 9.18 -8.81 -13.33
CA LYS A 101 10.09 -9.28 -12.27
C LYS A 101 9.52 -10.52 -11.60
N ARG A 102 10.40 -11.38 -11.11
CA ARG A 102 10.01 -12.60 -10.39
C ARG A 102 9.12 -12.32 -9.17
N THR A 103 9.28 -11.16 -8.56
CA THR A 103 8.54 -10.74 -7.37
C THR A 103 7.24 -10.01 -7.66
N ASN A 104 6.95 -9.72 -8.93
CA ASN A 104 5.73 -9.03 -9.30
C ASN A 104 4.48 -9.87 -9.03
N LYS A 105 3.40 -9.19 -8.69
CA LYS A 105 2.07 -9.76 -8.74
C LYS A 105 1.57 -9.73 -10.18
N ILE A 106 0.72 -10.68 -10.53
CA ILE A 106 0.21 -10.81 -11.90
C ILE A 106 -1.31 -10.98 -11.92
N ARG A 107 -1.88 -10.57 -13.04
CA ARG A 107 -3.27 -10.88 -13.39
C ARG A 107 -3.28 -11.55 -14.75
N LEU A 108 -4.01 -12.65 -14.87
CA LEU A 108 -4.22 -13.32 -16.14
C LEU A 108 -5.50 -12.76 -16.77
N ILE A 109 -5.37 -12.23 -17.98
CA ILE A 109 -6.47 -11.61 -18.72
C ILE A 109 -6.79 -12.46 -19.95
N ARG A 110 -8.03 -12.86 -20.08
CA ARG A 110 -8.55 -13.63 -21.20
C ARG A 110 -9.77 -12.92 -21.77
N ASP A 111 -9.72 -12.61 -23.07
CA ASP A 111 -10.82 -11.89 -23.75
C ASP A 111 -11.20 -10.57 -23.05
N GLY A 112 -10.19 -9.83 -22.55
CA GLY A 112 -10.38 -8.57 -21.84
C GLY A 112 -10.88 -8.69 -20.41
N ILE A 113 -11.01 -9.90 -19.89
CA ILE A 113 -11.52 -10.17 -18.54
C ILE A 113 -10.41 -10.76 -17.67
N VAL A 114 -10.24 -10.23 -16.46
CA VAL A 114 -9.31 -10.80 -15.47
C VAL A 114 -9.92 -12.08 -14.91
N ILE A 115 -9.29 -13.21 -15.22
CA ILE A 115 -9.76 -14.53 -14.76
C ILE A 115 -9.03 -15.05 -13.54
N TYR A 116 -7.83 -14.54 -13.28
CA TYR A 116 -7.04 -14.90 -12.11
C TYR A 116 -6.10 -13.77 -11.71
N ALA A 117 -5.88 -13.61 -10.43
CA ALA A 117 -4.89 -12.70 -9.87
C ALA A 117 -4.07 -13.43 -8.82
N GLY A 118 -2.76 -13.34 -8.89
CA GLY A 118 -1.86 -14.05 -7.98
C GLY A 118 -0.42 -13.66 -8.19
N GLU A 119 0.46 -14.61 -7.93
CA GLU A 119 1.90 -14.42 -7.98
C GLU A 119 2.56 -15.42 -8.93
N LEU A 120 3.75 -15.06 -9.41
CA LEU A 120 4.56 -15.99 -10.20
C LEU A 120 5.11 -17.10 -9.32
N GLY A 121 4.96 -18.33 -9.74
CA GLY A 121 5.64 -19.48 -9.15
C GLY A 121 7.08 -19.59 -9.58
N SER A 122 7.38 -19.23 -10.83
CA SER A 122 8.74 -19.16 -11.36
C SER A 122 8.81 -18.20 -12.54
N LEU A 123 10.00 -17.68 -12.80
CA LEU A 123 10.30 -16.88 -13.99
C LEU A 123 11.64 -17.36 -14.51
N LYS A 124 11.66 -17.86 -15.75
CA LYS A 124 12.84 -18.41 -16.37
C LYS A 124 13.04 -17.85 -17.76
N ARG A 125 14.28 -17.75 -18.15
CA ARG A 125 14.67 -17.46 -19.52
C ARG A 125 15.62 -18.56 -19.99
N PHE A 126 15.23 -19.27 -21.06
CA PHE A 126 15.82 -20.54 -21.44
C PHE A 126 15.67 -21.58 -20.31
N LYS A 127 16.72 -22.08 -19.74
CA LYS A 127 16.69 -23.02 -18.60
C LYS A 127 17.06 -22.38 -17.27
N ASP A 128 17.44 -21.11 -17.27
CA ASP A 128 17.94 -20.40 -16.10
C ASP A 128 16.87 -19.54 -15.46
N ASP A 129 16.88 -19.50 -14.12
CA ASP A 129 16.02 -18.59 -13.38
C ASP A 129 16.39 -17.14 -13.69
N ALA A 130 15.38 -16.32 -13.96
CA ALA A 130 15.55 -14.90 -14.23
C ALA A 130 14.92 -14.08 -13.11
N LYS A 131 15.58 -13.00 -12.71
CA LYS A 131 15.01 -12.03 -11.77
C LYS A 131 14.05 -11.08 -12.46
N GLU A 132 14.35 -10.72 -13.70
CA GLU A 132 13.53 -9.84 -14.53
C GLU A 132 13.71 -10.15 -16.01
N VAL A 133 12.69 -9.86 -16.79
CA VAL A 133 12.71 -9.98 -18.26
C VAL A 133 12.13 -8.70 -18.85
N VAL A 134 12.87 -8.06 -19.75
CA VAL A 134 12.45 -6.80 -20.39
C VAL A 134 11.64 -7.04 -21.65
N ALA A 135 10.95 -5.99 -22.12
CA ALA A 135 10.17 -6.02 -23.34
C ALA A 135 11.00 -6.45 -24.56
N GLY A 136 10.40 -7.25 -25.42
CA GLY A 136 11.03 -7.82 -26.60
C GLY A 136 11.73 -9.14 -26.36
N LEU A 137 11.82 -9.61 -25.12
CA LEU A 137 12.41 -10.90 -24.78
C LEU A 137 11.34 -11.92 -24.40
N ASP A 138 11.63 -13.18 -24.72
CA ASP A 138 10.77 -14.29 -24.32
C ASP A 138 11.16 -14.82 -22.95
N CYS A 139 10.22 -15.47 -22.28
CA CYS A 139 10.42 -16.08 -20.97
C CYS A 139 9.47 -17.24 -20.75
N GLY A 140 9.81 -18.09 -19.81
CA GLY A 140 8.94 -19.13 -19.29
C GLY A 140 8.51 -18.79 -17.87
N LEU A 141 7.24 -18.92 -17.57
CA LEU A 141 6.73 -18.69 -16.22
C LEU A 141 5.61 -19.67 -15.87
N ASN A 142 5.41 -19.87 -14.59
CA ASN A 142 4.20 -20.50 -14.09
C ASN A 142 3.55 -19.59 -13.04
N ILE A 143 2.27 -19.79 -12.86
CA ILE A 143 1.48 -19.03 -11.90
C ILE A 143 1.20 -19.92 -10.69
N THR A 144 1.44 -19.43 -9.50
CA THR A 144 1.19 -20.17 -8.27
C THR A 144 -0.28 -20.50 -8.14
N ASN A 145 -0.59 -21.79 -7.90
CA ASN A 145 -1.94 -22.29 -7.71
C ASN A 145 -2.89 -22.09 -8.90
N PHE A 146 -2.37 -21.92 -10.10
CA PHE A 146 -3.18 -21.75 -11.30
C PHE A 146 -2.54 -22.46 -12.50
N ASN A 147 -3.26 -23.41 -13.10
CA ASN A 147 -2.76 -24.22 -14.20
C ASN A 147 -3.57 -24.09 -15.50
N ASP A 148 -4.62 -23.28 -15.52
CA ASP A 148 -5.48 -23.09 -16.69
C ASP A 148 -4.99 -21.92 -17.56
N ILE A 149 -3.72 -21.92 -17.89
CA ILE A 149 -3.12 -20.92 -18.78
C ILE A 149 -3.33 -21.40 -20.23
N GLN A 150 -3.78 -20.51 -21.10
CA GLN A 150 -4.02 -20.80 -22.51
C GLN A 150 -3.23 -19.87 -23.42
N VAL A 151 -2.93 -20.36 -24.63
CA VAL A 151 -2.30 -19.53 -25.65
C VAL A 151 -3.19 -18.34 -26.01
N GLY A 152 -2.60 -17.17 -26.11
CA GLY A 152 -3.32 -15.93 -26.35
C GLY A 152 -3.72 -15.16 -25.09
N ASP A 153 -3.56 -15.75 -23.91
CA ASP A 153 -3.80 -15.05 -22.65
C ASP A 153 -2.78 -13.92 -22.47
N MET A 154 -3.21 -12.84 -21.84
CA MET A 154 -2.33 -11.73 -21.47
C MET A 154 -2.07 -11.79 -19.98
N ILE A 155 -0.82 -11.59 -19.61
CA ILE A 155 -0.39 -11.48 -18.22
C ILE A 155 0.02 -10.05 -17.94
N GLU A 156 -0.70 -9.42 -17.03
CA GLU A 156 -0.41 -8.07 -16.55
C GLU A 156 0.37 -8.18 -15.24
N ALA A 157 1.63 -7.73 -15.27
CA ALA A 157 2.45 -7.66 -14.07
C ALA A 157 2.31 -6.29 -13.43
N TYR A 158 2.19 -6.26 -12.11
CA TYR A 158 2.05 -5.02 -11.38
C TYR A 158 2.78 -5.08 -10.03
N GLU A 159 3.08 -3.90 -9.51
CA GLU A 159 3.64 -3.71 -8.18
C GLU A 159 2.69 -2.86 -7.35
N GLU A 160 2.57 -3.19 -6.07
CA GLU A 160 1.83 -2.37 -5.12
C GLU A 160 2.82 -1.52 -4.34
N THR A 161 2.58 -0.21 -4.31
CA THR A 161 3.37 0.72 -3.52
C THR A 161 2.48 1.45 -2.53
N GLU A 162 2.97 1.63 -1.32
CA GLU A 162 2.28 2.42 -0.32
C GLU A 162 2.64 3.89 -0.48
N ILE A 163 1.62 4.73 -0.61
CA ILE A 163 1.79 6.17 -0.68
C ILE A 163 1.24 6.76 0.61
N LYS A 164 2.08 7.50 1.32
CA LYS A 164 1.67 8.21 2.51
C LYS A 164 0.68 9.32 2.12
N LYS A 165 -0.52 9.30 2.71
CA LYS A 165 -1.50 10.36 2.49
C LYS A 165 -1.06 11.66 3.14
N THR A 166 -1.31 12.78 2.46
CA THR A 166 -1.09 14.13 2.95
C THR A 166 -2.41 14.90 2.97
N LEU A 167 -2.45 15.87 3.85
CA LEU A 167 -3.61 16.79 3.95
C LEU A 167 -3.46 17.98 3.00
#